data_254abf14cd334cbfb8d6d98a94e91e97
#
_entry.id   254abf14cd334cbfb8d6d98a94e91e97
#
_cell.length_a   1.000
_cell.length_b   1.000
_cell.length_c   1.000
_cell.angle_alpha   90.00
_cell.angle_beta   90.00
_cell.angle_gamma   90.00
#
_symmetry.space_group_name_H-M   'P 1'
#
loop_
_entity.id
_entity.type
_entity.pdbx_description
1 polymer ?
#
loop_
_entity_poly.entity_id
_entity_poly.type
_entity_poly.pdbx_seq_one_letter_code
_entity_poly.pdbx_strand_id
1 'polypeptide(L)'
;GVKAVPLGLVARLEDIPGERIEMAGATPVVQYRGALMPLVPLMPGWMPPTGAARQPVLVFTENGRAMGLAVEEILDVLDERLTIQEGSGRPGYIGSAVVAGRVTEVVDTAYWLAQAGEDWFRPARAAGPAARPRLLLVEDSAFFRHLVVPALSASGYDVTAVDGAAAALRLRDDGAAFAAVVSDIEMPEMDGIAFAQALRAGGAWAKVPLIALSARAEPADVARGRDAGFTDYVAKYDRDALLRSLRDCLAARLAA
;
A
#
# COMPACT_ATOMS: atom_id res chain seq x y z
N GLY A 1 9.33 16.37 16.63
CA GLY A 1 10.53 15.66 16.20
C GLY A 1 10.42 15.20 14.77
N VAL A 2 11.53 14.83 14.13
CA VAL A 2 11.57 14.34 12.74
C VAL A 2 10.81 13.03 12.63
N LYS A 3 10.09 12.86 11.52
CA LYS A 3 9.31 11.68 11.21
C LYS A 3 9.66 11.18 9.81
N ALA A 4 9.58 9.88 9.59
CA ALA A 4 9.73 9.28 8.28
C ALA A 4 8.34 8.93 7.72
N VAL A 5 8.07 9.36 6.51
CA VAL A 5 6.86 8.99 5.76
C VAL A 5 7.26 8.11 4.59
N PRO A 6 6.76 6.87 4.51
CA PRO A 6 7.05 6.00 3.38
C PRO A 6 6.53 6.58 2.07
N LEU A 7 7.41 6.80 1.09
CA LEU A 7 7.06 7.45 -0.17
C LEU A 7 6.32 6.54 -1.17
N GLY A 8 6.27 5.25 -0.94
CA GLY A 8 5.66 4.29 -1.88
C GLY A 8 4.20 4.54 -2.25
N LEU A 9 3.48 5.34 -1.45
CA LEU A 9 2.11 5.75 -1.70
C LEU A 9 1.99 7.26 -2.02
N VAL A 10 3.07 8.01 -1.90
CA VAL A 10 3.08 9.45 -2.15
C VAL A 10 3.17 9.70 -3.65
N ALA A 11 2.12 10.25 -4.22
CA ALA A 11 2.09 10.59 -5.63
C ALA A 11 2.91 11.85 -5.94
N ARG A 12 2.91 12.84 -5.02
CA ARG A 12 3.61 14.12 -5.17
C ARG A 12 3.91 14.78 -3.84
N LEU A 13 4.94 15.62 -3.87
CA LEU A 13 5.21 16.63 -2.84
C LEU A 13 4.74 17.98 -3.38
N GLU A 14 3.89 18.65 -2.66
CA GLU A 14 3.33 19.94 -3.04
C GLU A 14 3.59 20.97 -1.94
N ASP A 15 3.69 22.21 -2.34
CA ASP A 15 3.82 23.33 -1.42
C ASP A 15 2.65 24.31 -1.70
N ILE A 16 1.60 24.24 -0.87
CA ILE A 16 0.32 24.87 -1.12
C ILE A 16 0.27 26.24 -0.45
N PRO A 17 -0.07 27.33 -1.19
CA PRO A 17 -0.30 28.62 -0.56
C PRO A 17 -1.41 28.55 0.48
N GLY A 18 -1.19 29.09 1.69
CA GLY A 18 -2.15 29.05 2.79
C GLY A 18 -3.50 29.64 2.42
N GLU A 19 -3.52 30.69 1.60
CA GLU A 19 -4.74 31.34 1.10
C GLU A 19 -5.63 30.44 0.22
N ARG A 20 -5.10 29.32 -0.27
CA ARG A 20 -5.85 28.32 -1.05
C ARG A 20 -6.47 27.23 -0.20
N ILE A 21 -6.17 27.24 1.09
CA ILE A 21 -6.71 26.24 2.03
C ILE A 21 -7.99 26.81 2.63
N GLU A 22 -9.10 26.16 2.38
CA GLU A 22 -10.42 26.53 2.85
C GLU A 22 -10.92 25.50 3.88
N MET A 23 -11.90 25.89 4.68
CA MET A 23 -12.52 24.99 5.65
C MET A 23 -13.88 24.52 5.12
N ALA A 24 -14.03 23.24 4.85
CA ALA A 24 -15.31 22.59 4.56
C ALA A 24 -15.85 21.94 5.86
N GLY A 25 -16.59 22.71 6.65
CA GLY A 25 -16.94 22.32 8.01
C GLY A 25 -15.72 22.27 8.92
N ALA A 26 -15.40 21.09 9.46
CA ALA A 26 -14.22 20.87 10.29
C ALA A 26 -12.98 20.37 9.49
N THR A 27 -13.14 20.11 8.19
CA THR A 27 -12.09 19.53 7.35
C THR A 27 -11.44 20.61 6.50
N PRO A 28 -10.12 20.82 6.60
CA PRO A 28 -9.42 21.69 5.67
C PRO A 28 -9.35 21.03 4.28
N VAL A 29 -9.62 21.81 3.25
CA VAL A 29 -9.66 21.35 1.86
C VAL A 29 -8.92 22.34 0.96
N VAL A 30 -8.47 21.85 -0.18
CA VAL A 30 -7.89 22.69 -1.24
C VAL A 30 -8.41 22.22 -2.59
N GLN A 31 -8.63 23.16 -3.50
CA GLN A 31 -8.92 22.80 -4.88
C GLN A 31 -7.63 22.28 -5.55
N TYR A 32 -7.63 21.01 -5.95
CA TYR A 32 -6.50 20.34 -6.54
C TYR A 32 -6.94 19.58 -7.80
N ARG A 33 -6.37 19.95 -8.94
CA ARG A 33 -6.65 19.33 -10.26
C ARG A 33 -8.14 19.21 -10.60
N GLY A 34 -8.92 20.23 -10.26
CA GLY A 34 -10.36 20.28 -10.58
C GLY A 34 -11.27 19.55 -9.60
N ALA A 35 -10.74 19.03 -8.50
CA ALA A 35 -11.49 18.40 -7.42
C ALA A 35 -11.11 18.98 -6.06
N LEU A 36 -11.95 18.80 -5.05
CA LEU A 36 -11.59 19.12 -3.67
C LEU A 36 -10.72 18.01 -3.10
N MET A 37 -9.56 18.40 -2.59
CA MET A 37 -8.62 17.53 -1.89
C MET A 37 -8.65 17.84 -0.40
N PRO A 38 -9.09 16.91 0.47
CA PRO A 38 -9.00 17.10 1.91
C PRO A 38 -7.54 17.06 2.37
N LEU A 39 -7.24 17.87 3.38
CA LEU A 39 -5.93 17.89 4.04
C LEU A 39 -6.06 17.26 5.43
N VAL A 40 -5.16 16.34 5.75
CA VAL A 40 -5.04 15.74 7.07
C VAL A 40 -3.76 16.25 7.72
N PRO A 41 -3.85 17.02 8.81
CA PRO A 41 -2.65 17.50 9.49
C PRO A 41 -1.97 16.39 10.28
N LEU A 42 -0.66 16.22 10.11
CA LEU A 42 0.16 15.31 10.92
C LEU A 42 0.48 15.92 12.31
N MET A 43 0.20 17.19 12.48
CA MET A 43 0.53 17.96 13.68
C MET A 43 -0.71 18.21 14.54
N PRO A 44 -0.66 17.94 15.86
CA PRO A 44 -1.73 18.34 16.77
C PRO A 44 -1.89 19.86 16.80
N GLY A 45 -3.14 20.32 16.77
CA GLY A 45 -3.45 21.75 16.84
C GLY A 45 -3.06 22.56 15.60
N TRP A 46 -2.85 21.90 14.48
CA TRP A 46 -2.56 22.56 13.23
C TRP A 46 -3.68 23.53 12.81
N MET A 47 -3.27 24.66 12.28
CA MET A 47 -4.15 25.66 11.66
C MET A 47 -3.63 25.98 10.27
N PRO A 48 -4.51 26.25 9.29
CA PRO A 48 -4.07 26.71 7.97
C PRO A 48 -3.14 27.91 8.09
N PRO A 49 -2.00 27.90 7.39
CA PRO A 49 -1.12 29.07 7.40
C PRO A 49 -1.83 30.28 6.79
N THR A 50 -1.54 31.47 7.30
CA THR A 50 -2.14 32.74 6.87
C THR A 50 -1.16 33.56 6.03
N GLY A 51 -1.71 34.45 5.19
CA GLY A 51 -0.91 35.34 4.36
C GLY A 51 -0.09 34.61 3.29
N ALA A 52 1.14 35.00 3.09
CA ALA A 52 2.05 34.42 2.08
C ALA A 52 2.69 33.08 2.52
N ALA A 53 2.38 32.59 3.71
CA ALA A 53 2.92 31.33 4.20
C ALA A 53 2.39 30.14 3.39
N ARG A 54 3.24 29.13 3.23
CA ARG A 54 2.95 27.94 2.42
C ARG A 54 2.88 26.71 3.32
N GLN A 55 2.11 25.73 2.88
CA GLN A 55 1.90 24.47 3.58
C GLN A 55 2.50 23.33 2.76
N PRO A 56 3.58 22.68 3.25
CA PRO A 56 4.08 21.46 2.65
C PRO A 56 3.07 20.32 2.80
N VAL A 57 2.80 19.62 1.70
CA VAL A 57 1.78 18.57 1.65
C VAL A 57 2.31 17.37 0.86
N LEU A 58 2.20 16.20 1.46
CA LEU A 58 2.40 14.92 0.78
C LEU A 58 1.06 14.51 0.15
N VAL A 59 0.98 14.47 -1.17
CA VAL A 59 -0.24 14.14 -1.89
C VAL A 59 -0.31 12.65 -2.18
N PHE A 60 -1.39 12.04 -1.75
CA PHE A 60 -1.75 10.65 -2.04
C PHE A 60 -2.90 10.64 -3.04
N THR A 61 -2.87 9.72 -3.99
CA THR A 61 -3.95 9.59 -4.98
C THR A 61 -4.44 8.16 -5.02
N GLU A 62 -5.77 8.01 -5.02
CA GLU A 62 -6.42 6.72 -5.11
C GLU A 62 -7.75 6.84 -5.85
N ASN A 63 -7.98 5.96 -6.84
CA ASN A 63 -9.23 5.90 -7.60
C ASN A 63 -9.69 7.27 -8.15
N GLY A 64 -8.74 8.09 -8.60
CA GLY A 64 -9.01 9.44 -9.12
C GLY A 64 -9.27 10.49 -8.05
N ARG A 65 -9.18 10.14 -6.76
CA ARG A 65 -9.27 11.09 -5.63
C ARG A 65 -7.89 11.43 -5.13
N ALA A 66 -7.69 12.67 -4.69
CA ALA A 66 -6.45 13.12 -4.05
C ALA A 66 -6.70 13.47 -2.57
N MET A 67 -5.73 13.16 -1.71
CA MET A 67 -5.70 13.56 -0.30
C MET A 67 -4.32 14.07 0.04
N GLY A 68 -4.25 15.12 0.84
CA GLY A 68 -3.02 15.72 1.29
C GLY A 68 -2.74 15.45 2.78
N LEU A 69 -1.55 14.95 3.10
CA LEU A 69 -1.03 14.93 4.46
C LEU A 69 -0.23 16.21 4.68
N ALA A 70 -0.75 17.13 5.49
CA ALA A 70 -0.08 18.39 5.79
C ALA A 70 1.01 18.15 6.85
N VAL A 71 2.22 18.57 6.55
CA VAL A 71 3.41 18.42 7.41
C VAL A 71 4.04 19.78 7.70
N GLU A 72 4.82 19.89 8.75
CA GLU A 72 5.47 21.13 9.13
C GLU A 72 6.55 21.54 8.11
N GLU A 73 7.38 20.59 7.74
CA GLU A 73 8.49 20.78 6.80
C GLU A 73 8.85 19.43 6.17
N ILE A 74 9.30 19.46 4.93
CA ILE A 74 9.92 18.31 4.24
C ILE A 74 11.42 18.54 4.27
N LEU A 75 12.13 17.75 5.05
CA LEU A 75 13.57 17.94 5.27
C LEU A 75 14.39 17.33 4.14
N ASP A 76 14.07 16.10 3.76
CA ASP A 76 14.81 15.36 2.74
C ASP A 76 13.98 14.21 2.17
N VAL A 77 14.41 13.66 1.05
CA VAL A 77 13.89 12.45 0.41
C VAL A 77 15.04 11.46 0.28
N LEU A 78 14.96 10.37 1.02
CA LEU A 78 16.03 9.38 1.10
C LEU A 78 15.57 8.06 0.47
N ASP A 79 16.50 7.41 -0.24
CA ASP A 79 16.33 6.05 -0.73
C ASP A 79 17.13 5.10 0.18
N GLU A 80 16.51 4.72 1.29
CA GLU A 80 17.11 3.83 2.30
C GLU A 80 16.21 2.63 2.58
N ARG A 81 16.81 1.48 2.79
CA ARG A 81 16.13 0.29 3.27
C ARG A 81 15.91 0.41 4.78
N LEU A 82 14.65 0.62 5.20
CA LEU A 82 14.30 0.79 6.60
C LEU A 82 14.08 -0.56 7.28
N THR A 83 14.79 -0.80 8.38
CA THR A 83 14.44 -1.87 9.34
C THR A 83 13.62 -1.24 10.46
N ILE A 84 12.31 -1.51 10.45
CA ILE A 84 11.40 -0.93 11.43
C ILE A 84 11.36 -1.82 12.67
N GLN A 85 11.60 -1.22 13.83
CA GLN A 85 11.36 -1.82 15.12
C GLN A 85 9.93 -1.49 15.53
N GLU A 86 9.07 -2.51 15.57
CA GLU A 86 7.70 -2.38 16.06
C GLU A 86 7.71 -2.02 17.54
N GLY A 87 6.80 -1.17 18.00
CA GLY A 87 6.69 -0.97 19.44
C GLY A 87 6.31 0.41 19.94
N SER A 88 5.91 1.37 19.11
CA SER A 88 5.49 2.66 19.69
C SER A 88 4.14 2.60 20.40
N GLY A 89 3.25 1.64 20.06
CA GLY A 89 1.86 1.57 20.56
C GLY A 89 1.06 2.85 20.33
N ARG A 90 1.66 3.81 19.63
CA ARG A 90 1.11 5.14 19.42
C ARG A 90 0.30 5.16 18.12
N PRO A 91 -1.00 5.53 18.16
CA PRO A 91 -1.82 5.62 16.96
C PRO A 91 -1.18 6.52 15.88
N GLY A 92 -1.20 6.06 14.63
CA GLY A 92 -0.64 6.80 13.49
C GLY A 92 0.85 6.58 13.23
N TYR A 93 1.49 5.66 13.96
CA TYR A 93 2.89 5.30 13.75
C TYR A 93 3.05 3.77 13.71
N ILE A 94 3.83 3.28 12.75
CA ILE A 94 4.11 1.84 12.58
C ILE A 94 5.16 1.38 13.61
N GLY A 95 6.11 2.25 13.93
CA GLY A 95 7.24 1.96 14.79
C GLY A 95 8.34 2.98 14.65
N SER A 96 9.58 2.58 14.93
CA SER A 96 10.77 3.43 14.79
C SER A 96 11.81 2.76 13.89
N ALA A 97 12.54 3.56 13.12
CA ALA A 97 13.66 3.12 12.31
C ALA A 97 14.85 4.07 12.46
N VAL A 98 16.04 3.60 12.10
CA VAL A 98 17.19 4.48 11.97
C VAL A 98 17.19 5.05 10.55
N VAL A 99 17.01 6.35 10.43
CA VAL A 99 17.01 7.10 9.16
C VAL A 99 18.12 8.14 9.23
N ALA A 100 19.04 8.13 8.28
CA ALA A 100 20.21 9.00 8.27
C ALA A 100 20.97 9.02 9.63
N GLY A 101 21.13 7.85 10.28
CA GLY A 101 21.80 7.71 11.55
C GLY A 101 21.01 8.19 12.79
N ARG A 102 19.72 8.52 12.65
CA ARG A 102 18.86 9.01 13.74
C ARG A 102 17.64 8.11 13.93
N VAL A 103 17.31 7.81 15.19
CA VAL A 103 16.06 7.12 15.51
C VAL A 103 14.88 8.01 15.15
N THR A 104 14.03 7.54 14.25
CA THR A 104 12.95 8.31 13.65
C THR A 104 11.65 7.48 13.71
N GLU A 105 10.55 8.09 14.16
CA GLU A 105 9.23 7.45 14.12
C GLU A 105 8.74 7.34 12.66
N VAL A 106 8.24 6.17 12.29
CA VAL A 106 7.70 5.91 10.96
C VAL A 106 6.18 6.06 10.98
N VAL A 107 5.69 6.94 10.12
CA VAL A 107 4.27 7.30 10.02
C VAL A 107 3.47 6.16 9.40
N ASP A 108 2.36 5.79 10.02
CA ASP A 108 1.33 4.92 9.44
C ASP A 108 0.44 5.76 8.49
N THR A 109 0.80 5.76 7.22
CA THR A 109 0.05 6.50 6.20
C THR A 109 -1.39 6.03 6.08
N ALA A 110 -1.67 4.73 6.27
CA ALA A 110 -3.03 4.20 6.20
C ALA A 110 -3.91 4.74 7.34
N TYR A 111 -3.37 4.82 8.57
CA TYR A 111 -4.08 5.42 9.69
C TYR A 111 -4.45 6.88 9.41
N TRP A 112 -3.49 7.67 8.90
CA TRP A 112 -3.74 9.09 8.64
C TRP A 112 -4.66 9.32 7.42
N LEU A 113 -4.54 8.49 6.39
CA LEU A 113 -5.45 8.53 5.24
C LEU A 113 -6.90 8.27 5.65
N ALA A 114 -7.13 7.36 6.61
CA ALA A 114 -8.46 7.10 7.15
C ALA A 114 -9.09 8.30 7.87
N GLN A 115 -8.28 9.23 8.37
CA GLN A 115 -8.77 10.47 9.01
C GLN A 115 -9.37 11.46 7.99
N ALA A 116 -9.07 11.33 6.70
CA ALA A 116 -9.63 12.20 5.65
C ALA A 116 -11.15 12.00 5.43
N GLY A 117 -11.73 10.95 6.00
CA GLY A 117 -13.15 10.62 5.93
C GLY A 117 -13.38 9.13 5.71
N GLU A 118 -14.47 8.60 6.26
CA GLU A 118 -14.83 7.17 6.15
C GLU A 118 -14.99 6.70 4.69
N ASP A 119 -15.31 7.62 3.77
CA ASP A 119 -15.53 7.33 2.36
C ASP A 119 -14.25 7.32 1.52
N TRP A 120 -13.09 7.73 2.09
CA TRP A 120 -11.83 7.78 1.34
C TRP A 120 -11.41 6.38 0.85
N PHE A 121 -11.55 5.38 1.71
CA PHE A 121 -11.24 3.99 1.40
C PHE A 121 -12.44 3.19 0.86
N ARG A 122 -13.64 3.79 0.77
CA ARG A 122 -14.77 3.13 0.12
C ARG A 122 -14.59 3.19 -1.39
N PRO A 123 -14.57 2.04 -2.07
CA PRO A 123 -14.68 2.02 -3.52
C PRO A 123 -15.96 2.75 -3.92
N ALA A 124 -15.91 3.58 -4.97
CA ALA A 124 -17.10 4.16 -5.56
C ALA A 124 -18.15 3.06 -5.69
N ARG A 125 -19.33 3.27 -5.10
CA ARG A 125 -20.42 2.29 -5.03
C ARG A 125 -20.64 1.62 -6.39
N ALA A 126 -19.98 0.49 -6.61
CA ALA A 126 -20.37 -0.46 -7.64
C ALA A 126 -21.60 -1.21 -7.13
N ALA A 127 -22.61 -1.27 -7.95
CA ALA A 127 -23.93 -1.81 -7.66
C ALA A 127 -23.88 -3.24 -7.11
N GLY A 128 -24.54 -3.46 -5.96
CA GLY A 128 -24.94 -4.77 -5.47
C GLY A 128 -23.94 -5.48 -4.55
N PRO A 129 -24.38 -6.43 -3.71
CA PRO A 129 -23.51 -7.18 -2.81
C PRO A 129 -22.78 -8.30 -3.56
N ALA A 130 -21.84 -7.94 -4.44
CA ALA A 130 -20.88 -8.92 -4.92
C ALA A 130 -19.82 -9.09 -3.82
N ALA A 131 -19.63 -10.31 -3.35
CA ALA A 131 -18.60 -10.65 -2.38
C ALA A 131 -17.23 -10.13 -2.88
N ARG A 132 -16.52 -9.38 -2.03
CA ARG A 132 -15.20 -8.84 -2.37
C ARG A 132 -14.26 -10.00 -2.73
N PRO A 133 -13.49 -9.92 -3.83
CA PRO A 133 -12.53 -10.96 -4.16
C PRO A 133 -11.53 -11.13 -3.00
N ARG A 134 -11.40 -12.35 -2.50
CA ARG A 134 -10.44 -12.67 -1.43
C ARG A 134 -9.04 -12.78 -2.01
N LEU A 135 -8.11 -12.02 -1.47
CA LEU A 135 -6.69 -12.07 -1.83
C LEU A 135 -5.86 -12.62 -0.69
N LEU A 136 -4.83 -13.39 -1.02
CA LEU A 136 -3.76 -13.73 -0.09
C LEU A 136 -2.53 -12.90 -0.41
N LEU A 137 -2.00 -12.20 0.59
CA LEU A 137 -0.70 -11.53 0.54
C LEU A 137 0.30 -12.35 1.34
N VAL A 138 1.39 -12.79 0.70
CA VAL A 138 2.50 -13.51 1.32
C VAL A 138 3.73 -12.60 1.29
N GLU A 139 4.11 -12.08 2.44
CA GLU A 139 5.15 -11.07 2.59
C GLU A 139 5.75 -11.16 3.99
N ASP A 140 7.05 -11.34 4.13
CA ASP A 140 7.71 -11.49 5.42
C ASP A 140 7.90 -10.17 6.16
N SER A 141 8.00 -9.06 5.42
CA SER A 141 8.13 -7.73 6.01
C SER A 141 6.80 -7.24 6.59
N ALA A 142 6.72 -7.13 7.90
CA ALA A 142 5.56 -6.53 8.57
C ALA A 142 5.29 -5.11 8.07
N PHE A 143 6.35 -4.34 7.82
CA PHE A 143 6.24 -3.00 7.24
C PHE A 143 5.51 -3.02 5.90
N PHE A 144 5.93 -3.90 4.98
CA PHE A 144 5.33 -3.94 3.66
C PHE A 144 3.89 -4.47 3.71
N ARG A 145 3.58 -5.43 4.62
CA ARG A 145 2.20 -5.86 4.87
C ARG A 145 1.32 -4.70 5.33
N HIS A 146 1.78 -3.90 6.31
CA HIS A 146 1.04 -2.72 6.78
C HIS A 146 0.82 -1.65 5.70
N LEU A 147 1.69 -1.60 4.71
CA LEU A 147 1.57 -0.68 3.58
C LEU A 147 0.57 -1.18 2.52
N VAL A 148 0.66 -2.47 2.17
CA VAL A 148 -0.07 -3.03 1.02
C VAL A 148 -1.49 -3.46 1.38
N VAL A 149 -1.71 -4.05 2.57
CA VAL A 149 -3.04 -4.53 2.99
C VAL A 149 -4.10 -3.43 2.97
N PRO A 150 -3.89 -2.25 3.59
CA PRO A 150 -4.87 -1.16 3.52
C PRO A 150 -5.14 -0.69 2.10
N ALA A 151 -4.09 -0.60 1.28
CA ALA A 151 -4.19 -0.16 -0.11
C ALA A 151 -5.05 -1.12 -0.97
N LEU A 152 -4.86 -2.43 -0.81
CA LEU A 152 -5.66 -3.44 -1.48
C LEU A 152 -7.10 -3.49 -0.93
N SER A 153 -7.26 -3.38 0.39
CA SER A 153 -8.58 -3.37 1.03
C SER A 153 -9.43 -2.16 0.59
N ALA A 154 -8.78 -1.00 0.48
CA ALA A 154 -9.39 0.22 -0.04
C ALA A 154 -9.79 0.09 -1.51
N SER A 155 -9.05 -0.71 -2.28
CA SER A 155 -9.35 -1.00 -3.69
C SER A 155 -10.44 -2.07 -3.89
N GLY A 156 -11.11 -2.50 -2.79
CA GLY A 156 -12.27 -3.38 -2.84
C GLY A 156 -11.97 -4.86 -2.69
N TYR A 157 -10.78 -5.23 -2.23
CA TYR A 157 -10.39 -6.62 -1.97
C TYR A 157 -10.56 -6.98 -0.49
N ASP A 158 -10.84 -8.26 -0.22
CA ASP A 158 -10.76 -8.86 1.12
C ASP A 158 -9.39 -9.54 1.27
N VAL A 159 -8.49 -8.94 2.06
CA VAL A 159 -7.08 -9.32 2.10
C VAL A 159 -6.75 -10.09 3.36
N THR A 160 -6.29 -11.33 3.18
CA THR A 160 -5.62 -12.12 4.20
C THR A 160 -4.11 -11.98 3.98
N ALA A 161 -3.34 -11.60 5.00
CA ALA A 161 -1.91 -11.47 4.91
C ALA A 161 -1.21 -12.49 5.83
N VAL A 162 -0.13 -13.08 5.33
CA VAL A 162 0.73 -14.03 6.08
C VAL A 162 2.19 -13.63 5.94
N ASP A 163 2.99 -14.05 6.89
CA ASP A 163 4.40 -13.67 7.05
C ASP A 163 5.38 -14.57 6.28
N GLY A 164 4.89 -15.50 5.46
CA GLY A 164 5.75 -16.34 4.63
C GLY A 164 5.05 -17.52 3.97
N ALA A 165 5.79 -18.19 3.12
CA ALA A 165 5.31 -19.31 2.30
C ALA A 165 4.74 -20.47 3.13
N ALA A 166 5.35 -20.80 4.26
CA ALA A 166 4.89 -21.89 5.12
C ALA A 166 3.49 -21.63 5.69
N ALA A 167 3.20 -20.39 6.10
CA ALA A 167 1.88 -20.00 6.57
C ALA A 167 0.85 -20.02 5.44
N ALA A 168 1.23 -19.60 4.24
CA ALA A 168 0.37 -19.67 3.05
C ALA A 168 0.01 -21.12 2.67
N LEU A 169 0.99 -22.03 2.71
CA LEU A 169 0.78 -23.45 2.40
C LEU A 169 -0.15 -24.11 3.43
N ARG A 170 -0.05 -23.76 4.71
CA ARG A 170 -1.02 -24.21 5.73
C ARG A 170 -2.45 -23.79 5.39
N LEU A 171 -2.67 -22.53 5.02
CA LEU A 171 -3.98 -22.06 4.59
C LEU A 171 -4.53 -22.81 3.38
N ARG A 172 -3.67 -23.16 2.42
CA ARG A 172 -4.04 -24.03 1.28
C ARG A 172 -4.51 -25.40 1.73
N ASP A 173 -3.74 -26.02 2.62
CA ASP A 173 -3.99 -27.38 3.10
C ASP A 173 -5.23 -27.43 4.00
N ASP A 174 -5.54 -26.35 4.71
CA ASP A 174 -6.77 -26.14 5.46
C ASP A 174 -8.00 -25.82 4.56
N GLY A 175 -7.82 -25.79 3.24
CA GLY A 175 -8.91 -25.59 2.27
C GLY A 175 -9.33 -24.14 2.06
N ALA A 176 -8.55 -23.15 2.51
CA ALA A 176 -8.85 -21.76 2.24
C ALA A 176 -8.88 -21.48 0.73
N ALA A 177 -9.81 -20.63 0.29
CA ALA A 177 -9.97 -20.26 -1.12
C ALA A 177 -9.68 -18.77 -1.31
N PHE A 178 -8.88 -18.45 -2.33
CA PHE A 178 -8.54 -17.09 -2.73
C PHE A 178 -8.77 -16.88 -4.24
N ALA A 179 -9.11 -15.65 -4.59
CA ALA A 179 -9.28 -15.25 -5.98
C ALA A 179 -7.93 -15.06 -6.68
N ALA A 180 -6.94 -14.53 -5.96
CA ALA A 180 -5.55 -14.40 -6.38
C ALA A 180 -4.61 -14.44 -5.16
N VAL A 181 -3.34 -14.75 -5.43
CA VAL A 181 -2.24 -14.72 -4.45
C VAL A 181 -1.22 -13.68 -4.92
N VAL A 182 -0.78 -12.83 -4.02
CA VAL A 182 0.31 -11.86 -4.21
C VAL A 182 1.45 -12.30 -3.29
N SER A 183 2.64 -12.55 -3.83
CA SER A 183 3.77 -13.07 -3.05
C SER A 183 5.02 -12.26 -3.27
N ASP A 184 5.70 -11.93 -2.18
CA ASP A 184 7.09 -11.54 -2.26
C ASP A 184 7.94 -12.67 -2.86
N ILE A 185 9.01 -12.29 -3.54
CA ILE A 185 10.03 -13.19 -4.07
C ILE A 185 11.11 -13.45 -3.01
N GLU A 186 11.54 -12.42 -2.30
CA GLU A 186 12.66 -12.48 -1.37
C GLU A 186 12.16 -12.74 0.07
N MET A 187 11.86 -13.99 0.38
CA MET A 187 11.43 -14.41 1.73
C MET A 187 12.42 -15.39 2.36
N PRO A 188 12.56 -15.41 3.70
CA PRO A 188 13.37 -16.39 4.41
C PRO A 188 12.76 -17.80 4.31
N GLU A 189 13.58 -18.83 4.53
CA GLU A 189 13.24 -20.26 4.51
C GLU A 189 12.79 -20.78 3.13
N MET A 190 11.68 -20.28 2.60
CA MET A 190 11.16 -20.61 1.28
C MET A 190 10.91 -19.33 0.50
N ASP A 191 11.70 -19.10 -0.53
CA ASP A 191 11.54 -17.95 -1.42
C ASP A 191 10.26 -18.04 -2.29
N GLY A 192 9.86 -16.93 -2.91
CA GLY A 192 8.67 -16.88 -3.74
C GLY A 192 8.74 -17.78 -4.97
N ILE A 193 9.93 -18.08 -5.49
CA ILE A 193 10.10 -18.98 -6.63
C ILE A 193 9.76 -20.42 -6.22
N ALA A 194 10.33 -20.92 -5.12
CA ALA A 194 10.03 -22.23 -4.57
C ALA A 194 8.56 -22.34 -4.15
N PHE A 195 8.01 -21.29 -3.58
CA PHE A 195 6.58 -21.21 -3.24
C PHE A 195 5.70 -21.33 -4.49
N ALA A 196 5.99 -20.59 -5.56
CA ALA A 196 5.25 -20.69 -6.81
C ALA A 196 5.27 -22.10 -7.39
N GLN A 197 6.45 -22.74 -7.43
CA GLN A 197 6.61 -24.12 -7.90
C GLN A 197 5.77 -25.09 -7.04
N ALA A 198 5.79 -24.93 -5.71
CA ALA A 198 4.98 -25.74 -4.79
C ALA A 198 3.47 -25.57 -5.02
N LEU A 199 3.01 -24.38 -5.37
CA LEU A 199 1.61 -24.13 -5.73
C LEU A 199 1.24 -24.78 -7.06
N ARG A 200 2.12 -24.73 -8.06
CA ARG A 200 1.87 -25.29 -9.41
C ARG A 200 2.01 -26.80 -9.47
N ALA A 201 2.71 -27.41 -8.53
CA ALA A 201 2.84 -28.87 -8.45
C ALA A 201 1.51 -29.61 -8.21
N GLY A 202 0.47 -28.89 -7.74
CA GLY A 202 -0.87 -29.46 -7.57
C GLY A 202 -1.66 -28.83 -6.42
N GLY A 203 -2.90 -29.34 -6.23
CA GLY A 203 -3.79 -28.88 -5.16
C GLY A 203 -4.74 -27.76 -5.57
N ALA A 204 -5.50 -27.24 -4.59
CA ALA A 204 -6.60 -26.30 -4.81
C ALA A 204 -6.15 -24.96 -5.43
N TRP A 205 -4.87 -24.57 -5.24
CA TRP A 205 -4.37 -23.30 -5.74
C TRP A 205 -3.52 -23.42 -7.02
N ALA A 206 -3.42 -24.60 -7.63
CA ALA A 206 -2.59 -24.81 -8.81
C ALA A 206 -2.93 -23.89 -10.00
N LYS A 207 -4.17 -23.42 -10.09
CA LYS A 207 -4.67 -22.52 -11.14
C LYS A 207 -5.01 -21.11 -10.63
N VAL A 208 -4.76 -20.81 -9.35
CA VAL A 208 -5.01 -19.47 -8.82
C VAL A 208 -3.99 -18.50 -9.39
N PRO A 209 -4.40 -17.31 -9.88
CA PRO A 209 -3.47 -16.27 -10.31
C PRO A 209 -2.46 -15.95 -9.19
N LEU A 210 -1.20 -15.94 -9.55
CA LEU A 210 -0.09 -15.69 -8.64
C LEU A 210 0.73 -14.51 -9.16
N ILE A 211 0.76 -13.41 -8.43
CA ILE A 211 1.47 -12.19 -8.79
C ILE A 211 2.72 -12.07 -7.92
N ALA A 212 3.88 -11.90 -8.54
CA ALA A 212 5.13 -11.67 -7.86
C ALA A 212 5.27 -10.19 -7.47
N LEU A 213 5.72 -9.95 -6.24
CA LEU A 213 6.25 -8.65 -5.81
C LEU A 213 7.77 -8.78 -5.65
N SER A 214 8.52 -7.86 -6.22
CA SER A 214 9.98 -7.87 -6.08
C SER A 214 10.55 -6.46 -5.99
N ALA A 215 11.61 -6.31 -5.21
CA ALA A 215 12.39 -5.08 -5.18
C ALA A 215 13.16 -4.87 -6.51
N ARG A 216 13.32 -5.93 -7.31
CA ARG A 216 14.01 -5.92 -8.61
C ARG A 216 13.09 -6.48 -9.68
N ALA A 217 12.93 -5.76 -10.78
CA ALA A 217 12.12 -6.17 -11.93
C ALA A 217 12.98 -6.22 -13.21
N GLU A 218 14.16 -6.83 -13.12
CA GLU A 218 14.99 -7.03 -14.29
C GLU A 218 14.38 -8.10 -15.22
N PRO A 219 14.58 -8.01 -16.54
CA PRO A 219 13.99 -8.96 -17.50
C PRO A 219 14.29 -10.43 -17.18
N ALA A 220 15.49 -10.74 -16.65
CA ALA A 220 15.88 -12.08 -16.26
C ALA A 220 15.08 -12.59 -15.03
N ASP A 221 14.79 -11.72 -14.07
CA ASP A 221 13.99 -12.08 -12.89
C ASP A 221 12.53 -12.31 -13.26
N VAL A 222 11.99 -11.49 -14.16
CA VAL A 222 10.64 -11.66 -14.72
C VAL A 222 10.51 -12.99 -15.47
N ALA A 223 11.49 -13.36 -16.30
CA ALA A 223 11.51 -14.64 -17.02
C ALA A 223 11.53 -15.81 -16.03
N ARG A 224 12.44 -15.79 -15.05
CA ARG A 224 12.53 -16.81 -14.00
C ARG A 224 11.24 -16.94 -13.20
N GLY A 225 10.58 -15.82 -12.87
CA GLY A 225 9.29 -15.82 -12.20
C GLY A 225 8.19 -16.49 -13.03
N ARG A 226 8.12 -16.20 -14.32
CA ARG A 226 7.17 -16.87 -15.25
C ARG A 226 7.41 -18.37 -15.35
N ASP A 227 8.65 -18.79 -15.47
CA ASP A 227 9.03 -20.21 -15.52
C ASP A 227 8.66 -20.95 -14.22
N ALA A 228 8.71 -20.27 -13.08
CA ALA A 228 8.26 -20.80 -11.80
C ALA A 228 6.73 -20.87 -11.67
N GLY A 229 5.99 -20.20 -12.54
CA GLY A 229 4.53 -20.25 -12.57
C GLY A 229 3.82 -18.99 -12.06
N PHE A 230 4.52 -17.86 -11.89
CA PHE A 230 3.86 -16.59 -11.67
C PHE A 230 3.06 -16.16 -12.90
N THR A 231 1.87 -15.65 -12.66
CA THR A 231 1.00 -15.11 -13.72
C THR A 231 1.48 -13.74 -14.17
N ASP A 232 1.95 -12.94 -13.22
CA ASP A 232 2.49 -11.61 -13.49
C ASP A 232 3.58 -11.23 -12.46
N TYR A 233 4.33 -10.18 -12.76
CA TYR A 233 5.50 -9.74 -11.99
C TYR A 233 5.47 -8.23 -11.83
N VAL A 234 5.41 -7.73 -10.60
CA VAL A 234 5.24 -6.33 -10.27
C VAL A 234 6.37 -5.86 -9.36
N ALA A 235 6.92 -4.69 -9.61
CA ALA A 235 7.87 -4.08 -8.71
C ALA A 235 7.21 -3.73 -7.37
N LYS A 236 7.87 -4.01 -6.24
CA LYS A 236 7.49 -3.49 -4.93
C LYS A 236 7.40 -1.96 -5.05
N TYR A 237 6.40 -1.36 -4.42
CA TYR A 237 6.10 0.09 -4.46
C TYR A 237 5.39 0.61 -5.73
N ASP A 238 5.21 -0.20 -6.79
CA ASP A 238 4.33 0.17 -7.91
C ASP A 238 2.91 -0.33 -7.67
N ARG A 239 2.18 0.42 -6.84
CA ARG A 239 0.80 0.11 -6.47
C ARG A 239 -0.13 0.06 -7.67
N ASP A 240 0.02 1.01 -8.60
CA ASP A 240 -0.87 1.09 -9.76
C ASP A 240 -0.67 -0.10 -10.69
N ALA A 241 0.57 -0.57 -10.86
CA ALA A 241 0.86 -1.80 -11.59
C ALA A 241 0.25 -3.00 -10.87
N LEU A 242 0.35 -3.11 -9.54
CA LEU A 242 -0.24 -4.20 -8.77
C LEU A 242 -1.77 -4.24 -8.93
N LEU A 243 -2.43 -3.11 -8.84
CA LEU A 243 -3.89 -3.02 -9.01
C LEU A 243 -4.33 -3.32 -10.44
N ARG A 244 -3.55 -2.92 -11.46
CA ARG A 244 -3.81 -3.31 -12.85
C ARG A 244 -3.66 -4.81 -13.02
N SER A 245 -2.56 -5.39 -12.59
CA SER A 245 -2.27 -6.82 -12.67
C SER A 245 -3.38 -7.66 -12.00
N LEU A 246 -3.82 -7.27 -10.80
CA LEU A 246 -4.93 -7.93 -10.10
C LEU A 246 -6.23 -7.88 -10.90
N ARG A 247 -6.60 -6.72 -11.44
CA ARG A 247 -7.82 -6.59 -12.26
C ARG A 247 -7.77 -7.47 -13.49
N ASP A 248 -6.65 -7.48 -14.20
CA ASP A 248 -6.48 -8.23 -15.45
C ASP A 248 -6.52 -9.74 -15.18
N CYS A 249 -5.82 -10.21 -14.16
CA CYS A 249 -5.82 -11.63 -13.76
C CYS A 249 -7.21 -12.12 -13.31
N LEU A 250 -7.93 -11.30 -12.54
CA LEU A 250 -9.27 -11.66 -12.07
C LEU A 250 -10.31 -11.62 -13.19
N ALA A 251 -10.22 -10.67 -14.12
CA ALA A 251 -11.08 -10.61 -15.29
C ALA A 251 -10.87 -11.82 -16.22
N ALA A 252 -9.61 -12.21 -16.47
CA ALA A 252 -9.28 -13.39 -17.26
C ALA A 252 -9.84 -14.69 -16.65
N ARG A 253 -9.84 -14.79 -15.31
CA ARG A 253 -10.40 -15.95 -14.60
C ARG A 253 -11.92 -16.05 -14.68
N LEU A 254 -12.63 -14.91 -14.79
CA LEU A 254 -14.09 -14.89 -14.94
C LEU A 254 -14.53 -15.24 -16.38
N ALA A 255 -13.62 -15.10 -17.35
CA ALA A 255 -13.88 -15.38 -18.76
C ALA A 255 -13.52 -16.81 -19.19
N ALA A 256 -12.83 -17.58 -18.33
CA ALA A 256 -12.37 -18.95 -18.57
C ALA A 256 -13.25 -20.01 -17.90
#